data_451e613ac3514f8026597fc214bbfcfb
#
_entry.id   451e613ac3514f8026597fc214bbfcfb
#
_cell.length_a   1.000
_cell.length_b   1.000
_cell.length_c   1.000
_cell.angle_alpha   90.00
_cell.angle_beta   90.00
_cell.angle_gamma   90.00
#
_symmetry.space_group_name_H-M   'P 1'
#
loop_
_entity.id
_entity.type
_entity.pdbx_description
1 polymer ?
#
loop_
_entity_poly.entity_id
_entity_poly.type
_entity_poly.pdbx_seq_one_letter_code
_entity_poly.pdbx_strand_id
1 'polypeptide(L)'
;MRVELCETEEEATMDAAATARRLKSMTRAYVDHARVETMGARGEASACAGALRVLGLAGSLLTSVEDVARIGEEFPTLEALDLSGIRLGDWTKASSMCARFEKLKVLVLNDSMVKWRDVRALSSLMPEIEELHLNGNNISSFAMDIDDDDDVFPKLRTLSVDGNALSDWSEIEELGRQLPWLEKLHASQNALAEIRPSRAFSALKTLLLGDNALSAWSSVDALNAFPKLEDVRLSGNPFASASSSRHEIIARVDKLVALNGSTVSTAERKDSEIRYLRRVLQQLKEVSIEGDSARVRVTEENPRVDALVAKHGDLVTHAARAPGSGTLASASVDLVLCLESTGQTMTKKLPKTTAIAKLKLFCAKLFKFDVSQAEIFLVAPDASRVSLEPDFEPLAAFAPIDGQRLAIVLT
;
A
#
# COMPACT_ATOMS: atom_id res chain seq x y z
N MET A 1 12.41 -1.86 38.32
CA MET A 1 12.52 -2.11 36.86
C MET A 1 13.47 -3.30 36.68
N ARG A 2 12.92 -4.49 36.36
CA ARG A 2 13.72 -5.67 36.04
C ARG A 2 13.92 -5.66 34.53
N VAL A 3 15.10 -5.29 34.08
CA VAL A 3 15.47 -5.38 32.69
C VAL A 3 15.89 -6.84 32.45
N GLU A 4 15.06 -7.64 31.78
CA GLU A 4 15.52 -8.92 31.25
C GLU A 4 16.41 -8.60 30.04
N LEU A 5 17.70 -8.49 30.30
CA LEU A 5 18.71 -8.59 29.25
C LEU A 5 18.62 -10.01 28.72
N CYS A 6 18.54 -10.18 27.40
CA CYS A 6 18.69 -11.49 26.75
C CYS A 6 20.05 -12.05 27.18
N GLU A 7 20.05 -12.95 28.18
CA GLU A 7 21.27 -13.54 28.74
C GLU A 7 21.82 -14.55 27.72
N THR A 8 22.87 -14.15 27.04
CA THR A 8 23.81 -15.13 26.48
C THR A 8 24.71 -15.64 27.61
N GLU A 9 25.20 -16.86 27.57
CA GLU A 9 26.07 -17.48 28.62
C GLU A 9 27.30 -16.61 29.00
N GLU A 10 27.72 -15.66 28.17
CA GLU A 10 28.79 -14.69 28.43
C GLU A 10 28.38 -13.55 29.38
N GLU A 11 27.08 -13.25 29.54
CA GLU A 11 26.58 -12.14 30.39
C GLU A 11 26.52 -12.51 31.86
N ALA A 12 26.50 -13.77 32.23
CA ALA A 12 26.43 -14.26 33.61
C ALA A 12 27.70 -13.96 34.46
N THR A 13 28.79 -13.53 33.80
CA THR A 13 30.10 -13.29 34.48
C THR A 13 30.46 -11.79 34.59
N MET A 14 29.60 -10.86 34.16
CA MET A 14 29.90 -9.43 34.21
C MET A 14 29.85 -8.88 35.65
N ASP A 15 30.90 -8.14 36.06
CA ASP A 15 30.94 -7.36 37.31
C ASP A 15 29.80 -6.33 37.36
N ALA A 16 29.20 -6.13 38.53
CA ALA A 16 28.12 -5.17 38.77
C ALA A 16 28.45 -3.74 38.26
N ALA A 17 29.72 -3.33 38.33
CA ALA A 17 30.18 -2.04 37.83
C ALA A 17 30.17 -1.97 36.28
N ALA A 18 30.45 -3.07 35.59
CA ALA A 18 30.39 -3.15 34.15
C ALA A 18 28.93 -3.16 33.67
N THR A 19 28.05 -3.89 34.34
CA THR A 19 26.60 -3.89 34.09
C THR A 19 26.00 -2.49 34.27
N ALA A 20 26.35 -1.77 35.37
CA ALA A 20 25.89 -0.40 35.59
C ALA A 20 26.39 0.57 34.51
N ARG A 21 27.62 0.42 34.02
CA ARG A 21 28.14 1.23 32.89
C ARG A 21 27.41 0.95 31.62
N ARG A 22 27.12 -0.35 31.30
CA ARG A 22 26.36 -0.76 30.15
C ARG A 22 24.96 -0.19 30.15
N LEU A 23 24.25 -0.26 31.28
CA LEU A 23 22.93 0.36 31.45
C LEU A 23 22.97 1.87 31.20
N LYS A 24 23.97 2.59 31.74
CA LYS A 24 24.10 4.04 31.55
C LYS A 24 24.36 4.46 30.10
N SER A 25 24.99 3.62 29.31
CA SER A 25 25.25 3.86 27.89
C SER A 25 24.14 3.35 26.96
N MET A 26 23.13 2.67 27.50
CA MET A 26 22.04 2.09 26.72
C MET A 26 21.17 3.20 26.10
N THR A 27 20.95 3.09 24.79
CA THR A 27 20.09 4.02 24.05
C THR A 27 18.72 3.41 23.69
N ARG A 28 18.57 2.09 23.84
CA ARG A 28 17.31 1.38 23.56
C ARG A 28 17.04 0.36 24.67
N ALA A 29 15.81 0.32 25.16
CA ALA A 29 15.33 -0.69 26.10
C ALA A 29 13.94 -1.15 25.69
N TYR A 30 13.73 -2.46 25.71
CA TYR A 30 12.43 -3.09 25.50
C TYR A 30 12.10 -3.91 26.74
N VAL A 31 11.03 -3.56 27.43
CA VAL A 31 10.55 -4.20 28.66
C VAL A 31 9.10 -4.66 28.41
N ASP A 32 8.87 -5.13 27.20
CA ASP A 32 7.53 -5.50 26.72
C ASP A 32 7.03 -6.72 27.52
N HIS A 33 5.73 -6.69 27.84
CA HIS A 33 5.05 -7.72 28.63
C HIS A 33 5.65 -8.01 30.02
N ALA A 34 6.59 -7.17 30.50
CA ALA A 34 7.03 -7.22 31.87
C ALA A 34 5.96 -6.59 32.79
N ARG A 35 5.86 -7.09 34.00
CA ARG A 35 4.92 -6.55 35.01
C ARG A 35 5.42 -5.20 35.58
N VAL A 36 5.56 -4.20 34.69
CA VAL A 36 5.88 -2.84 35.11
C VAL A 36 4.59 -2.17 35.52
N GLU A 37 4.40 -1.94 36.84
CA GLU A 37 3.20 -1.32 37.39
C GLU A 37 3.41 0.17 37.68
N THR A 38 4.64 0.59 37.97
CA THR A 38 5.02 1.98 38.26
C THR A 38 6.44 2.27 37.77
N MET A 39 6.77 3.54 37.64
CA MET A 39 8.13 4.02 37.31
C MET A 39 9.12 3.99 38.49
N GLY A 40 8.73 3.48 39.67
CA GLY A 40 9.60 3.46 40.82
C GLY A 40 9.79 4.84 41.51
N ALA A 41 10.86 5.07 42.23
CA ALA A 41 11.17 6.39 42.80
C ALA A 41 11.68 7.37 41.72
N ARG A 42 11.46 8.68 41.92
CA ARG A 42 11.94 9.72 41.00
C ARG A 42 13.47 9.70 40.92
N GLY A 43 14.01 9.77 39.70
CA GLY A 43 15.44 9.74 39.41
C GLY A 43 16.07 8.35 39.42
N GLU A 44 15.34 7.30 39.81
CA GLU A 44 15.86 5.94 39.87
C GLU A 44 16.11 5.38 38.47
N ALA A 45 15.16 5.54 37.56
CA ALA A 45 15.27 5.04 36.19
C ALA A 45 16.29 5.84 35.39
N SER A 46 16.31 7.17 35.49
CA SER A 46 17.28 8.03 34.81
C SER A 46 18.72 7.83 35.31
N ALA A 47 18.90 7.54 36.58
CA ALA A 47 20.22 7.19 37.14
C ALA A 47 20.79 5.91 36.51
N CYS A 48 19.93 4.99 36.15
CA CYS A 48 20.33 3.72 35.49
C CYS A 48 20.50 3.84 33.97
N ALA A 49 19.62 4.57 33.28
CA ALA A 49 19.54 4.56 31.80
C ALA A 49 19.22 5.96 31.21
N GLY A 50 19.83 7.03 31.73
CA GLY A 50 19.53 8.42 31.34
C GLY A 50 19.82 8.79 29.86
N ALA A 51 20.55 7.94 29.11
CA ALA A 51 20.84 8.16 27.70
C ALA A 51 19.80 7.52 26.76
N LEU A 52 18.67 7.03 27.31
CA LEU A 52 17.68 6.26 26.54
C LEU A 52 16.99 7.13 25.49
N ARG A 53 16.91 6.61 24.27
CA ARG A 53 16.21 7.21 23.12
C ARG A 53 14.98 6.41 22.68
N VAL A 54 14.99 5.09 22.89
CA VAL A 54 13.88 4.21 22.55
C VAL A 54 13.48 3.40 23.76
N LEU A 55 12.21 3.44 24.11
CA LEU A 55 11.65 2.67 25.22
C LEU A 55 10.40 1.91 24.76
N GLY A 56 10.44 0.58 24.86
CA GLY A 56 9.30 -0.31 24.70
C GLY A 56 8.77 -0.72 26.06
N LEU A 57 7.48 -0.50 26.31
CA LEU A 57 6.73 -0.90 27.49
C LEU A 57 5.42 -1.60 27.10
N ALA A 58 5.35 -2.19 25.91
CA ALA A 58 4.13 -2.82 25.41
C ALA A 58 3.63 -3.89 26.39
N GLY A 59 2.31 -3.89 26.64
CA GLY A 59 1.68 -4.85 27.56
C GLY A 59 2.12 -4.73 29.02
N SER A 60 2.68 -3.59 29.44
CA SER A 60 2.96 -3.31 30.85
C SER A 60 1.68 -3.06 31.64
N LEU A 61 1.78 -3.08 32.98
CA LEU A 61 0.65 -2.88 33.90
C LEU A 61 0.52 -1.42 34.39
N LEU A 62 1.08 -0.47 33.64
CA LEU A 62 0.89 0.95 33.93
C LEU A 62 -0.61 1.30 33.79
N THR A 63 -1.16 1.97 34.80
CA THR A 63 -2.60 2.33 34.82
C THR A 63 -2.82 3.83 34.96
N SER A 64 -1.78 4.61 35.23
CA SER A 64 -1.90 6.06 35.47
C SER A 64 -1.19 6.86 34.35
N VAL A 65 -1.81 7.97 33.99
CA VAL A 65 -1.23 8.94 33.07
C VAL A 65 -0.04 9.64 33.70
N GLU A 66 -0.03 9.75 35.01
CA GLU A 66 1.07 10.27 35.82
C GLU A 66 2.36 9.46 35.62
N ASP A 67 2.27 8.12 35.55
CA ASP A 67 3.44 7.28 35.27
C ASP A 67 3.97 7.52 33.85
N VAL A 68 3.11 7.73 32.87
CA VAL A 68 3.53 8.09 31.50
C VAL A 68 4.22 9.46 31.49
N ALA A 69 3.67 10.46 32.19
CA ALA A 69 4.31 11.77 32.30
C ALA A 69 5.72 11.66 32.91
N ARG A 70 5.87 10.81 33.93
CA ARG A 70 7.16 10.55 34.57
C ARG A 70 8.18 9.92 33.62
N ILE A 71 7.76 9.15 32.63
CA ILE A 71 8.68 8.65 31.58
C ILE A 71 9.38 9.83 30.89
N GLY A 72 8.63 10.88 30.55
CA GLY A 72 9.19 12.11 29.95
C GLY A 72 10.17 12.85 30.87
N GLU A 73 9.88 12.89 32.18
CA GLU A 73 10.79 13.49 33.19
C GLU A 73 12.08 12.68 33.35
N GLU A 74 11.97 11.34 33.41
CA GLU A 74 13.11 10.44 33.62
C GLU A 74 14.00 10.32 32.38
N PHE A 75 13.40 10.40 31.16
CA PHE A 75 14.09 10.20 29.90
C PHE A 75 13.91 11.37 28.93
N PRO A 76 14.48 12.56 29.20
CA PRO A 76 14.29 13.76 28.37
C PRO A 76 14.90 13.65 26.96
N THR A 77 15.69 12.60 26.69
CA THR A 77 16.28 12.33 25.39
C THR A 77 15.47 11.30 24.55
N LEU A 78 14.29 10.88 25.05
CA LEU A 78 13.49 9.85 24.42
C LEU A 78 12.95 10.33 23.07
N GLU A 79 13.18 9.53 22.01
CA GLU A 79 12.76 9.78 20.65
C GLU A 79 11.62 8.85 20.21
N ALA A 80 11.54 7.64 20.77
CA ALA A 80 10.47 6.68 20.48
C ALA A 80 9.97 6.00 21.76
N LEU A 81 8.65 5.91 21.89
CA LEU A 81 7.96 5.29 23.02
C LEU A 81 6.86 4.36 22.54
N ASP A 82 6.93 3.11 22.93
CA ASP A 82 5.87 2.12 22.69
C ASP A 82 5.13 1.80 23.99
N LEU A 83 3.83 2.12 24.01
CA LEU A 83 2.89 1.88 25.10
C LEU A 83 1.72 1.00 24.61
N SER A 84 1.95 0.13 23.62
CA SER A 84 0.92 -0.74 23.07
C SER A 84 0.34 -1.67 24.14
N GLY A 85 -0.98 -1.89 24.10
CA GLY A 85 -1.68 -2.75 25.04
C GLY A 85 -1.82 -2.20 26.46
N ILE A 86 -1.43 -0.95 26.69
CA ILE A 86 -1.57 -0.30 28.00
C ILE A 86 -2.94 0.39 28.06
N ARG A 87 -3.71 0.05 29.08
CA ARG A 87 -5.03 0.64 29.31
C ARG A 87 -4.94 1.70 30.39
N LEU A 88 -4.57 2.90 29.99
CA LEU A 88 -4.61 4.04 30.89
C LEU A 88 -6.05 4.56 31.06
N GLY A 89 -6.31 5.13 32.24
CA GLY A 89 -7.64 5.69 32.55
C GLY A 89 -7.92 6.97 31.74
N ASP A 90 -8.11 8.08 32.46
CA ASP A 90 -8.50 9.37 31.87
C ASP A 90 -7.28 10.13 31.31
N TRP A 91 -7.07 10.05 30.00
CA TRP A 91 -6.00 10.75 29.28
C TRP A 91 -6.17 12.28 29.28
N THR A 92 -7.37 12.80 29.54
CA THR A 92 -7.61 14.26 29.56
C THR A 92 -6.83 14.96 30.66
N LYS A 93 -6.45 14.24 31.71
CA LYS A 93 -5.57 14.75 32.79
C LYS A 93 -4.13 15.01 32.31
N ALA A 94 -3.72 14.40 31.21
CA ALA A 94 -2.38 14.58 30.66
C ALA A 94 -2.07 16.06 30.34
N SER A 95 -3.06 16.80 29.81
CA SER A 95 -2.89 18.21 29.45
C SER A 95 -2.53 19.13 30.66
N SER A 96 -2.87 18.72 31.89
CA SER A 96 -2.55 19.44 33.10
C SER A 96 -1.15 19.11 33.67
N MET A 97 -0.41 18.19 33.07
CA MET A 97 0.89 17.75 33.53
C MET A 97 2.01 18.66 33.03
N CYS A 98 2.99 18.93 33.89
CA CYS A 98 4.14 19.75 33.55
C CYS A 98 5.21 19.00 32.71
N ALA A 99 5.11 17.68 32.63
CA ALA A 99 6.09 16.87 31.94
C ALA A 99 5.89 16.94 30.41
N ARG A 100 6.93 17.24 29.65
CA ARG A 100 6.92 17.30 28.20
C ARG A 100 7.91 16.30 27.63
N PHE A 101 7.48 15.64 26.55
CA PHE A 101 8.35 14.81 25.72
C PHE A 101 8.94 15.67 24.59
N GLU A 102 9.94 16.50 24.93
CA GLU A 102 10.48 17.52 24.01
C GLU A 102 11.16 16.95 22.75
N LYS A 103 11.56 15.67 22.76
CA LYS A 103 12.27 15.03 21.64
C LYS A 103 11.54 13.82 21.06
N LEU A 104 10.37 13.49 21.59
CA LEU A 104 9.63 12.30 21.15
C LEU A 104 9.09 12.49 19.74
N LYS A 105 9.52 11.62 18.83
CA LYS A 105 9.14 11.61 17.42
C LYS A 105 8.17 10.49 17.06
N VAL A 106 8.26 9.36 17.76
CA VAL A 106 7.44 8.18 17.50
C VAL A 106 6.70 7.79 18.77
N LEU A 107 5.36 7.74 18.68
CA LEU A 107 4.50 7.23 19.75
C LEU A 107 3.67 6.07 19.21
N VAL A 108 3.72 4.93 19.92
CA VAL A 108 2.93 3.75 19.58
C VAL A 108 1.96 3.45 20.72
N LEU A 109 0.66 3.46 20.41
CA LEU A 109 -0.46 3.22 21.31
C LEU A 109 -1.43 2.17 20.70
N ASN A 110 -0.89 1.11 20.12
CA ASN A 110 -1.72 0.06 19.53
C ASN A 110 -2.46 -0.72 20.64
N ASP A 111 -3.69 -1.17 20.35
CA ASP A 111 -4.49 -2.02 21.26
C ASP A 111 -4.68 -1.45 22.67
N SER A 112 -4.64 -0.13 22.84
CA SER A 112 -4.66 0.57 24.12
C SER A 112 -6.04 1.15 24.48
N MET A 113 -7.06 0.94 23.62
CA MET A 113 -8.43 1.45 23.76
C MET A 113 -8.53 2.99 23.86
N VAL A 114 -7.55 3.70 23.29
CA VAL A 114 -7.56 5.16 23.24
C VAL A 114 -8.55 5.68 22.20
N LYS A 115 -9.16 6.83 22.48
CA LYS A 115 -9.99 7.58 21.53
C LYS A 115 -9.19 8.71 20.94
N TRP A 116 -9.60 9.20 19.76
CA TRP A 116 -8.91 10.33 19.13
C TRP A 116 -8.80 11.57 20.02
N ARG A 117 -9.87 11.94 20.74
CA ARG A 117 -9.85 13.06 21.72
C ARG A 117 -8.79 12.89 22.80
N ASP A 118 -8.54 11.66 23.26
CA ASP A 118 -7.57 11.37 24.30
C ASP A 118 -6.15 11.59 23.75
N VAL A 119 -5.92 11.18 22.51
CA VAL A 119 -4.65 11.33 21.80
C VAL A 119 -4.37 12.81 21.50
N ARG A 120 -5.39 13.57 21.09
CA ARG A 120 -5.27 15.02 20.88
C ARG A 120 -4.81 15.76 22.14
N ALA A 121 -5.30 15.37 23.29
CA ALA A 121 -4.89 15.98 24.57
C ALA A 121 -3.39 15.86 24.84
N LEU A 122 -2.70 14.90 24.18
CA LEU A 122 -1.25 14.70 24.27
C LEU A 122 -0.44 15.63 23.35
N SER A 123 -1.06 16.28 22.37
CA SER A 123 -0.31 17.03 21.34
C SER A 123 0.55 18.15 21.92
N SER A 124 0.04 18.85 22.94
CA SER A 124 0.77 19.91 23.64
C SER A 124 1.99 19.40 24.45
N LEU A 125 1.97 18.12 24.83
CA LEU A 125 3.06 17.49 25.58
C LEU A 125 4.14 16.92 24.65
N MET A 126 3.82 16.71 23.38
CA MET A 126 4.66 15.99 22.41
C MET A 126 4.81 16.80 21.10
N PRO A 127 5.43 17.98 21.13
CA PRO A 127 5.46 18.92 19.99
C PRO A 127 6.28 18.40 18.78
N GLU A 128 7.15 17.41 18.99
CA GLU A 128 8.05 16.88 17.95
C GLU A 128 7.55 15.58 17.31
N ILE A 129 6.30 15.13 17.61
CA ILE A 129 5.77 13.88 17.05
C ILE A 129 5.72 13.94 15.51
N GLU A 130 6.39 12.98 14.89
CA GLU A 130 6.43 12.74 13.43
C GLU A 130 5.63 11.50 13.03
N GLU A 131 5.57 10.49 13.90
CA GLU A 131 4.87 9.22 13.67
C GLU A 131 3.99 8.84 14.84
N LEU A 132 2.72 8.47 14.57
CA LEU A 132 1.74 8.06 15.56
C LEU A 132 1.04 6.77 15.11
N HIS A 133 1.07 5.75 15.96
CA HIS A 133 0.46 4.46 15.70
C HIS A 133 -0.66 4.19 16.69
N LEU A 134 -1.89 4.03 16.18
CA LEU A 134 -3.13 3.85 16.94
C LEU A 134 -3.91 2.62 16.46
N ASN A 135 -3.21 1.57 16.05
CA ASN A 135 -3.85 0.39 15.48
C ASN A 135 -4.67 -0.36 16.55
N GLY A 136 -5.80 -0.96 16.16
CA GLY A 136 -6.59 -1.82 17.03
C GLY A 136 -7.29 -1.12 18.21
N ASN A 137 -7.56 0.20 18.14
CA ASN A 137 -8.13 0.97 19.24
C ASN A 137 -9.66 1.13 19.20
N ASN A 138 -10.32 0.52 18.22
CA ASN A 138 -11.76 0.68 18.01
C ASN A 138 -12.18 2.15 17.77
N ILE A 139 -11.30 2.95 17.15
CA ILE A 139 -11.59 4.34 16.78
C ILE A 139 -12.63 4.33 15.65
N SER A 140 -13.75 4.99 15.86
CA SER A 140 -14.83 5.13 14.86
C SER A 140 -15.02 6.57 14.39
N SER A 141 -14.46 7.55 15.10
CA SER A 141 -14.63 8.96 14.78
C SER A 141 -13.41 9.80 15.12
N PHE A 142 -13.16 10.80 14.28
CA PHE A 142 -12.19 11.89 14.48
C PHE A 142 -12.90 13.22 14.77
N ALA A 143 -14.20 13.20 15.05
CA ALA A 143 -14.98 14.39 15.34
C ALA A 143 -14.38 15.22 16.47
N MET A 144 -14.45 16.53 16.33
CA MET A 144 -13.97 17.52 17.28
C MET A 144 -15.14 18.10 18.09
N ASP A 145 -14.88 18.49 19.35
CA ASP A 145 -15.76 19.39 20.05
C ASP A 145 -15.65 20.80 19.44
N ILE A 146 -16.76 21.55 19.42
CA ILE A 146 -16.97 22.79 18.62
C ILE A 146 -15.95 23.90 18.92
N ASP A 147 -15.27 23.86 20.06
CA ASP A 147 -14.36 24.91 20.55
C ASP A 147 -12.87 24.60 20.37
N ASP A 148 -12.50 23.49 19.71
CA ASP A 148 -11.11 22.99 19.58
C ASP A 148 -10.52 23.35 18.22
N ASP A 149 -10.04 24.59 18.05
CA ASP A 149 -9.44 25.09 16.79
C ASP A 149 -7.89 25.06 16.80
N ASP A 150 -7.27 24.36 17.75
CA ASP A 150 -5.82 24.31 17.88
C ASP A 150 -5.18 23.32 16.89
N ASP A 151 -4.05 23.73 16.30
CA ASP A 151 -3.19 22.86 15.49
C ASP A 151 -2.75 21.63 16.29
N VAL A 152 -3.19 20.46 15.85
CA VAL A 152 -2.90 19.17 16.49
C VAL A 152 -1.70 18.54 15.81
N PHE A 153 -0.65 18.21 16.57
CA PHE A 153 0.54 17.53 16.06
C PHE A 153 1.17 18.17 14.80
N PRO A 154 1.69 19.40 14.86
CA PRO A 154 2.13 20.17 13.68
C PRO A 154 3.26 19.50 12.87
N LYS A 155 3.98 18.54 13.43
CA LYS A 155 5.06 17.82 12.78
C LYS A 155 4.69 16.40 12.33
N LEU A 156 3.45 15.95 12.58
CA LEU A 156 3.03 14.58 12.25
C LEU A 156 3.04 14.36 10.74
N ARG A 157 3.76 13.35 10.30
CA ARG A 157 3.88 12.94 8.89
C ARG A 157 3.26 11.58 8.62
N THR A 158 3.28 10.70 9.60
CA THR A 158 2.74 9.35 9.48
C THR A 158 1.74 9.07 10.57
N LEU A 159 0.53 8.67 10.18
CA LEU A 159 -0.51 8.19 11.09
C LEU A 159 -0.95 6.79 10.67
N SER A 160 -0.97 5.87 11.64
CA SER A 160 -1.50 4.52 11.44
C SER A 160 -2.71 4.30 12.34
N VAL A 161 -3.84 3.96 11.72
CA VAL A 161 -5.13 3.64 12.34
C VAL A 161 -5.69 2.32 11.79
N ASP A 162 -4.81 1.38 11.45
CA ASP A 162 -5.20 0.07 10.94
C ASP A 162 -6.01 -0.71 11.99
N GLY A 163 -6.94 -1.56 11.55
CA GLY A 163 -7.72 -2.42 12.45
C GLY A 163 -8.62 -1.66 13.42
N ASN A 164 -9.15 -0.50 13.01
CA ASN A 164 -10.11 0.29 13.79
C ASN A 164 -11.55 0.10 13.29
N ALA A 165 -12.48 0.93 13.75
CA ALA A 165 -13.90 0.85 13.43
C ALA A 165 -14.38 1.97 12.48
N LEU A 166 -13.50 2.48 11.62
CA LEU A 166 -13.81 3.54 10.67
C LEU A 166 -14.71 2.98 9.55
N SER A 167 -15.90 3.56 9.37
CA SER A 167 -16.86 3.12 8.34
C SER A 167 -17.32 4.24 7.41
N ASP A 168 -17.24 5.50 7.83
CA ASP A 168 -17.61 6.66 7.04
C ASP A 168 -16.36 7.42 6.57
N TRP A 169 -16.30 7.70 5.27
CA TRP A 169 -15.20 8.49 4.69
C TRP A 169 -15.16 9.94 5.21
N SER A 170 -16.27 10.48 5.70
CA SER A 170 -16.31 11.82 6.33
C SER A 170 -15.36 11.93 7.53
N GLU A 171 -15.13 10.84 8.26
CA GLU A 171 -14.18 10.81 9.36
C GLU A 171 -12.73 10.95 8.86
N ILE A 172 -12.41 10.34 7.73
CA ILE A 172 -11.10 10.52 7.08
C ILE A 172 -10.94 11.96 6.57
N GLU A 173 -12.00 12.56 6.03
CA GLU A 173 -11.97 13.98 5.61
C GLU A 173 -11.77 14.92 6.79
N GLU A 174 -12.43 14.64 7.92
CA GLU A 174 -12.25 15.38 9.17
C GLU A 174 -10.80 15.29 9.65
N LEU A 175 -10.23 14.09 9.68
CA LEU A 175 -8.82 13.88 10.00
C LEU A 175 -7.90 14.70 9.09
N GLY A 176 -8.20 14.76 7.78
CA GLY A 176 -7.42 15.55 6.82
C GLY A 176 -7.48 17.06 7.06
N ARG A 177 -8.60 17.57 7.59
CA ARG A 177 -8.72 18.98 8.00
C ARG A 177 -7.84 19.30 9.20
N GLN A 178 -7.76 18.36 10.17
CA GLN A 178 -6.94 18.52 11.35
C GLN A 178 -5.44 18.35 11.06
N LEU A 179 -5.08 17.51 10.06
CA LEU A 179 -3.70 17.12 9.74
C LEU A 179 -3.37 17.38 8.25
N PRO A 180 -3.41 18.62 7.76
CA PRO A 180 -3.26 18.91 6.32
C PRO A 180 -1.85 18.61 5.79
N TRP A 181 -0.85 18.48 6.64
CA TRP A 181 0.54 18.14 6.30
C TRP A 181 0.87 16.65 6.42
N LEU A 182 -0.12 15.79 6.70
CA LEU A 182 0.08 14.34 6.79
C LEU A 182 0.55 13.80 5.42
N GLU A 183 1.65 13.03 5.42
CA GLU A 183 2.23 12.44 4.22
C GLU A 183 1.83 10.97 4.04
N LYS A 184 1.62 10.25 5.13
CA LYS A 184 1.26 8.82 5.11
C LYS A 184 0.09 8.54 6.04
N LEU A 185 -0.94 7.94 5.50
CA LEU A 185 -2.11 7.44 6.25
C LEU A 185 -2.26 5.94 6.02
N HIS A 186 -2.20 5.17 7.09
CA HIS A 186 -2.53 3.76 7.13
C HIS A 186 -3.90 3.59 7.78
N ALA A 187 -4.89 3.13 7.03
CA ALA A 187 -6.26 2.88 7.47
C ALA A 187 -6.79 1.55 6.92
N SER A 188 -5.89 0.55 6.81
CA SER A 188 -6.25 -0.80 6.40
C SER A 188 -7.06 -1.51 7.50
N GLN A 189 -7.77 -2.59 7.15
CA GLN A 189 -8.53 -3.39 8.10
C GLN A 189 -9.58 -2.56 8.88
N ASN A 190 -10.29 -1.69 8.16
CA ASN A 190 -11.43 -0.93 8.63
C ASN A 190 -12.69 -1.32 7.86
N ALA A 191 -13.78 -0.58 8.01
CA ALA A 191 -15.07 -0.86 7.34
C ALA A 191 -15.44 0.21 6.30
N LEU A 192 -14.46 0.93 5.74
CA LEU A 192 -14.70 1.99 4.77
C LEU A 192 -15.31 1.42 3.48
N ALA A 193 -16.49 1.89 3.10
CA ALA A 193 -17.23 1.41 1.93
C ALA A 193 -17.01 2.27 0.67
N GLU A 194 -16.57 3.50 0.82
CA GLU A 194 -16.31 4.44 -0.27
C GLU A 194 -15.13 5.37 0.02
N ILE A 195 -14.58 5.94 -1.04
CA ILE A 195 -13.65 7.08 -1.00
C ILE A 195 -14.33 8.21 -1.74
N ARG A 196 -14.37 9.41 -1.13
CA ARG A 196 -14.85 10.62 -1.78
C ARG A 196 -13.70 11.55 -2.18
N PRO A 197 -13.84 12.33 -3.25
CA PRO A 197 -12.84 13.33 -3.62
C PRO A 197 -12.66 14.33 -2.48
N SER A 198 -11.43 14.48 -1.98
CA SER A 198 -11.13 15.40 -0.89
C SER A 198 -9.90 16.25 -1.21
N ARG A 199 -9.93 17.51 -0.79
CA ARG A 199 -8.78 18.43 -0.83
C ARG A 199 -8.15 18.65 0.53
N ALA A 200 -8.64 17.99 1.57
CA ALA A 200 -8.15 18.12 2.94
C ALA A 200 -6.69 17.68 3.09
N PHE A 201 -6.28 16.68 2.32
CA PHE A 201 -4.93 16.13 2.35
C PHE A 201 -4.03 16.72 1.25
N SER A 202 -3.47 17.90 1.48
CA SER A 202 -2.61 18.57 0.50
C SER A 202 -1.21 17.95 0.37
N ALA A 203 -0.75 17.21 1.38
CA ALA A 203 0.59 16.63 1.46
C ALA A 203 0.63 15.10 1.32
N LEU A 204 -0.51 14.40 1.29
CA LEU A 204 -0.59 12.94 1.34
C LEU A 204 0.05 12.29 0.10
N LYS A 205 1.04 11.44 0.35
CA LYS A 205 1.79 10.67 -0.65
C LYS A 205 1.42 9.19 -0.63
N THR A 206 1.17 8.64 0.57
CA THR A 206 0.87 7.22 0.78
C THR A 206 -0.47 7.06 1.48
N LEU A 207 -1.35 6.25 0.89
CA LEU A 207 -2.67 5.92 1.45
C LEU A 207 -2.88 4.41 1.41
N LEU A 208 -2.89 3.77 2.59
CA LEU A 208 -3.10 2.34 2.71
C LEU A 208 -4.53 2.07 3.18
N LEU A 209 -5.33 1.44 2.34
CA LEU A 209 -6.75 1.10 2.54
C LEU A 209 -7.02 -0.38 2.25
N GLY A 210 -6.02 -1.24 2.43
CA GLY A 210 -6.19 -2.68 2.27
C GLY A 210 -7.25 -3.23 3.23
N ASP A 211 -7.93 -4.32 2.84
CA ASP A 211 -8.88 -5.03 3.70
C ASP A 211 -9.99 -4.11 4.26
N ASN A 212 -10.61 -3.32 3.39
CA ASN A 212 -11.80 -2.51 3.65
C ASN A 212 -13.00 -3.03 2.84
N ALA A 213 -14.12 -2.30 2.84
CA ALA A 213 -15.36 -2.68 2.15
C ALA A 213 -15.57 -1.91 0.82
N LEU A 214 -14.50 -1.38 0.21
CA LEU A 214 -14.58 -0.58 -1.02
C LEU A 214 -15.05 -1.46 -2.19
N SER A 215 -16.21 -1.14 -2.78
CA SER A 215 -16.83 -1.93 -3.85
C SER A 215 -16.98 -1.18 -5.18
N ALA A 216 -17.05 0.15 -5.16
CA ALA A 216 -17.31 0.97 -6.33
C ALA A 216 -16.01 1.53 -6.95
N TRP A 217 -15.93 1.51 -8.29
CA TRP A 217 -14.81 2.10 -9.03
C TRP A 217 -14.72 3.63 -8.88
N SER A 218 -15.81 4.31 -8.56
CA SER A 218 -15.82 5.74 -8.22
C SER A 218 -14.89 6.07 -7.03
N SER A 219 -14.72 5.14 -6.10
CA SER A 219 -13.75 5.28 -5.00
C SER A 219 -12.31 5.31 -5.51
N VAL A 220 -11.99 4.55 -6.56
CA VAL A 220 -10.67 4.59 -7.19
C VAL A 220 -10.48 5.90 -7.95
N ASP A 221 -11.51 6.36 -8.67
CA ASP A 221 -11.46 7.63 -9.40
C ASP A 221 -11.26 8.83 -8.47
N ALA A 222 -11.85 8.78 -7.26
CA ALA A 222 -11.70 9.80 -6.22
C ALA A 222 -10.24 10.03 -5.78
N LEU A 223 -9.36 9.02 -5.91
CA LEU A 223 -7.94 9.13 -5.58
C LEU A 223 -7.21 10.20 -6.42
N ASN A 224 -7.71 10.53 -7.61
CA ASN A 224 -7.14 11.60 -8.43
C ASN A 224 -7.27 13.00 -7.81
N ALA A 225 -8.17 13.19 -6.83
CA ALA A 225 -8.34 14.45 -6.11
C ALA A 225 -7.17 14.73 -5.14
N PHE A 226 -6.40 13.73 -4.76
CA PHE A 226 -5.25 13.90 -3.86
C PHE A 226 -4.02 14.35 -4.67
N PRO A 227 -3.51 15.58 -4.47
CA PRO A 227 -2.56 16.18 -5.42
C PRO A 227 -1.19 15.51 -5.45
N LYS A 228 -0.74 14.91 -4.34
CA LYS A 228 0.59 14.30 -4.18
C LYS A 228 0.57 12.79 -3.97
N LEU A 229 -0.60 12.14 -4.17
CA LEU A 229 -0.74 10.71 -3.91
C LEU A 229 0.01 9.90 -4.98
N GLU A 230 0.96 9.07 -4.54
CA GLU A 230 1.84 8.27 -5.38
C GLU A 230 1.81 6.78 -5.04
N ASP A 231 1.51 6.43 -3.78
CA ASP A 231 1.51 5.05 -3.30
C ASP A 231 0.19 4.71 -2.63
N VAL A 232 -0.46 3.64 -3.12
CA VAL A 232 -1.77 3.21 -2.62
C VAL A 232 -1.80 1.69 -2.42
N ARG A 233 -2.37 1.25 -1.30
CA ARG A 233 -2.73 -0.15 -1.08
C ARG A 233 -4.25 -0.31 -1.06
N LEU A 234 -4.78 -1.17 -1.92
CA LEU A 234 -6.21 -1.43 -2.09
C LEU A 234 -6.54 -2.93 -2.10
N SER A 235 -5.53 -3.79 -1.86
CA SER A 235 -5.74 -5.25 -1.77
C SER A 235 -6.76 -5.60 -0.69
N GLY A 236 -7.48 -6.72 -0.87
CA GLY A 236 -8.49 -7.15 0.11
C GLY A 236 -9.83 -6.40 0.05
N ASN A 237 -10.01 -5.46 -0.89
CA ASN A 237 -11.29 -4.79 -1.12
C ASN A 237 -12.15 -5.53 -2.17
N PRO A 238 -13.49 -5.46 -2.10
CA PRO A 238 -14.38 -6.14 -3.04
C PRO A 238 -14.09 -5.89 -4.52
N PHE A 239 -13.84 -4.63 -4.93
CA PHE A 239 -13.53 -4.31 -6.33
C PHE A 239 -12.16 -4.85 -6.78
N ALA A 240 -11.24 -5.11 -5.86
CA ALA A 240 -9.88 -5.55 -6.17
C ALA A 240 -9.75 -7.08 -6.32
N SER A 241 -10.84 -7.84 -6.20
CA SER A 241 -10.84 -9.31 -6.25
C SER A 241 -10.59 -9.90 -7.64
N ALA A 242 -10.85 -9.13 -8.72
CA ALA A 242 -10.62 -9.59 -10.08
C ALA A 242 -9.13 -9.53 -10.45
N SER A 243 -8.64 -10.51 -11.22
CA SER A 243 -7.25 -10.55 -11.71
C SER A 243 -6.85 -9.35 -12.57
N SER A 244 -7.83 -8.69 -13.21
CA SER A 244 -7.62 -7.49 -14.03
C SER A 244 -7.65 -6.18 -13.23
N SER A 245 -7.98 -6.22 -11.93
CA SER A 245 -8.17 -5.01 -11.11
C SER A 245 -6.93 -4.12 -11.04
N ARG A 246 -5.72 -4.70 -11.01
CA ARG A 246 -4.47 -3.93 -11.00
C ARG A 246 -4.36 -3.01 -12.24
N HIS A 247 -4.61 -3.52 -13.43
CA HIS A 247 -4.58 -2.71 -14.66
C HIS A 247 -5.66 -1.64 -14.66
N GLU A 248 -6.85 -1.97 -14.17
CA GLU A 248 -7.97 -1.04 -14.06
C GLU A 248 -7.63 0.12 -13.11
N ILE A 249 -7.08 -0.16 -11.93
CA ILE A 249 -6.66 0.85 -10.96
C ILE A 249 -5.58 1.76 -11.55
N ILE A 250 -4.53 1.19 -12.17
CA ILE A 250 -3.42 1.93 -12.78
C ILE A 250 -3.94 2.87 -13.88
N ALA A 251 -4.91 2.40 -14.68
CA ALA A 251 -5.49 3.22 -15.73
C ALA A 251 -6.39 4.34 -15.20
N ARG A 252 -7.10 4.12 -14.09
CA ARG A 252 -8.00 5.09 -13.45
C ARG A 252 -7.27 6.17 -12.67
N VAL A 253 -6.10 5.87 -12.09
CA VAL A 253 -5.32 6.82 -11.27
C VAL A 253 -4.00 7.14 -11.96
N ASP A 254 -3.84 8.42 -12.36
CA ASP A 254 -2.75 8.82 -13.26
C ASP A 254 -1.37 8.94 -12.60
N LYS A 255 -1.32 9.25 -11.30
CA LYS A 255 -0.08 9.61 -10.60
C LYS A 255 0.58 8.46 -9.82
N LEU A 256 -0.04 7.26 -9.79
CA LEU A 256 0.49 6.17 -8.99
C LEU A 256 1.92 5.77 -9.43
N VAL A 257 2.82 5.75 -8.48
CA VAL A 257 4.19 5.21 -8.61
C VAL A 257 4.24 3.79 -8.04
N ALA A 258 3.46 3.52 -7.00
CA ALA A 258 3.34 2.20 -6.40
C ALA A 258 1.87 1.81 -6.16
N LEU A 259 1.56 0.53 -6.34
CA LEU A 259 0.25 -0.05 -6.06
C LEU A 259 0.41 -1.40 -5.39
N ASN A 260 -0.20 -1.56 -4.20
CA ASN A 260 -0.13 -2.78 -3.40
C ASN A 260 1.32 -3.26 -3.13
N GLY A 261 2.22 -2.31 -2.86
CA GLY A 261 3.63 -2.57 -2.57
C GLY A 261 4.52 -2.88 -3.78
N SER A 262 3.97 -2.81 -5.00
CA SER A 262 4.73 -3.01 -6.24
C SER A 262 4.79 -1.74 -7.08
N THR A 263 5.95 -1.40 -7.61
CA THR A 263 6.13 -0.22 -8.46
C THR A 263 5.34 -0.36 -9.77
N VAL A 264 4.82 0.77 -10.27
CA VAL A 264 4.12 0.87 -11.54
C VAL A 264 5.10 1.40 -12.59
N SER A 265 5.56 0.52 -13.48
CA SER A 265 6.45 0.94 -14.56
C SER A 265 5.73 1.75 -15.64
N THR A 266 6.48 2.52 -16.42
CA THR A 266 5.94 3.29 -17.56
C THR A 266 5.32 2.38 -18.63
N ALA A 267 5.90 1.20 -18.84
CA ALA A 267 5.40 0.20 -19.77
C ALA A 267 4.07 -0.40 -19.27
N GLU A 268 4.00 -0.82 -17.99
CA GLU A 268 2.79 -1.33 -17.36
C GLU A 268 1.67 -0.29 -17.37
N ARG A 269 1.97 0.97 -17.08
CA ARG A 269 1.00 2.06 -17.14
C ARG A 269 0.42 2.23 -18.54
N LYS A 270 1.28 2.30 -19.56
CA LYS A 270 0.87 2.43 -20.95
C LYS A 270 -0.05 1.27 -21.38
N ASP A 271 0.33 0.04 -21.05
CA ASP A 271 -0.47 -1.15 -21.36
C ASP A 271 -1.81 -1.14 -20.64
N SER A 272 -1.83 -0.79 -19.36
CA SER A 272 -3.03 -0.66 -18.54
C SER A 272 -3.99 0.39 -19.11
N GLU A 273 -3.50 1.57 -19.45
CA GLU A 273 -4.28 2.65 -20.04
C GLU A 273 -4.88 2.26 -21.41
N ILE A 274 -4.12 1.56 -22.25
CA ILE A 274 -4.60 1.08 -23.56
C ILE A 274 -5.68 -0.01 -23.40
N ARG A 275 -5.47 -0.96 -22.48
CA ARG A 275 -6.46 -2.02 -22.18
C ARG A 275 -7.78 -1.42 -21.68
N TYR A 276 -7.68 -0.52 -20.72
CA TYR A 276 -8.82 0.22 -20.17
C TYR A 276 -9.58 0.98 -21.27
N LEU A 277 -8.86 1.75 -22.09
CA LEU A 277 -9.44 2.54 -23.18
C LEU A 277 -10.17 1.66 -24.18
N ARG A 278 -9.58 0.53 -24.61
CA ARG A 278 -10.23 -0.43 -25.50
C ARG A 278 -11.54 -0.96 -24.95
N ARG A 279 -11.55 -1.33 -23.66
CA ARG A 279 -12.75 -1.80 -22.96
C ARG A 279 -13.85 -0.73 -22.97
N VAL A 280 -13.52 0.50 -22.58
CA VAL A 280 -14.50 1.59 -22.49
C VAL A 280 -15.03 1.97 -23.88
N LEU A 281 -14.16 2.06 -24.90
CA LEU A 281 -14.60 2.35 -26.27
C LEU A 281 -15.48 1.23 -26.85
N GLN A 282 -15.24 -0.02 -26.46
CA GLN A 282 -16.12 -1.12 -26.84
C GLN A 282 -17.49 -0.99 -26.18
N GLN A 283 -17.55 -0.69 -24.87
CA GLN A 283 -18.81 -0.42 -24.15
C GLN A 283 -19.57 0.75 -24.79
N LEU A 284 -18.90 1.86 -25.12
CA LEU A 284 -19.51 3.01 -25.78
C LEU A 284 -20.10 2.66 -27.16
N LYS A 285 -19.50 1.73 -27.91
CA LYS A 285 -20.06 1.22 -29.18
C LYS A 285 -21.32 0.40 -28.95
N GLU A 286 -21.30 -0.48 -27.95
CA GLU A 286 -22.44 -1.34 -27.62
C GLU A 286 -23.66 -0.51 -27.19
N VAL A 287 -23.45 0.43 -26.26
CA VAL A 287 -24.53 1.30 -25.77
C VAL A 287 -24.95 2.41 -26.76
N SER A 288 -24.19 2.64 -27.85
CA SER A 288 -24.58 3.60 -28.88
C SER A 288 -25.88 3.23 -29.59
N ILE A 289 -26.28 1.96 -29.48
CA ILE A 289 -27.57 1.43 -30.01
C ILE A 289 -28.71 1.73 -29.03
N GLU A 290 -28.41 1.91 -27.72
CA GLU A 290 -29.39 2.11 -26.64
C GLU A 290 -29.79 3.59 -26.44
N GLY A 291 -29.03 4.53 -27.01
CA GLY A 291 -29.29 5.96 -26.96
C GLY A 291 -28.31 6.80 -26.14
N ASP A 292 -28.48 8.13 -26.20
CA ASP A 292 -27.52 9.09 -25.60
C ASP A 292 -27.38 8.97 -24.08
N SER A 293 -28.46 8.63 -23.36
CA SER A 293 -28.42 8.48 -21.89
C SER A 293 -27.49 7.36 -21.41
N ALA A 294 -27.42 6.25 -22.17
CA ALA A 294 -26.53 5.14 -21.86
C ALA A 294 -25.06 5.52 -22.11
N ARG A 295 -24.78 6.30 -23.15
CA ARG A 295 -23.43 6.82 -23.43
C ARG A 295 -22.95 7.77 -22.33
N VAL A 296 -23.80 8.69 -21.87
CA VAL A 296 -23.48 9.62 -20.77
C VAL A 296 -23.09 8.86 -19.53
N ARG A 297 -23.87 7.84 -19.13
CA ARG A 297 -23.56 7.00 -17.97
C ARG A 297 -22.21 6.32 -18.08
N VAL A 298 -21.88 5.68 -19.22
CA VAL A 298 -20.58 5.04 -19.42
C VAL A 298 -19.43 6.05 -19.32
N THR A 299 -19.63 7.28 -19.81
CA THR A 299 -18.61 8.34 -19.71
C THR A 299 -18.43 8.81 -18.26
N GLU A 300 -19.52 8.98 -17.51
CA GLU A 300 -19.50 9.35 -16.10
C GLU A 300 -18.83 8.28 -15.23
N GLU A 301 -19.08 7.00 -15.53
CA GLU A 301 -18.42 5.86 -14.87
C GLU A 301 -16.92 5.69 -15.24
N ASN A 302 -16.46 6.38 -16.27
CA ASN A 302 -15.10 6.29 -16.79
C ASN A 302 -14.51 7.69 -17.04
N PRO A 303 -14.28 8.52 -16.01
CA PRO A 303 -13.96 9.94 -16.13
C PRO A 303 -12.65 10.25 -16.85
N ARG A 304 -11.75 9.29 -16.97
CA ARG A 304 -10.46 9.46 -17.67
C ARG A 304 -10.51 9.14 -19.16
N VAL A 305 -11.64 8.68 -19.72
CA VAL A 305 -11.71 8.20 -21.11
C VAL A 305 -11.24 9.25 -22.10
N ASP A 306 -11.70 10.51 -21.97
CA ASP A 306 -11.36 11.58 -22.93
C ASP A 306 -9.86 11.93 -22.88
N ALA A 307 -9.27 12.01 -21.69
CA ALA A 307 -7.84 12.23 -21.51
C ALA A 307 -7.00 11.08 -22.10
N LEU A 308 -7.46 9.84 -21.95
CA LEU A 308 -6.79 8.67 -22.49
C LEU A 308 -6.96 8.54 -24.01
N VAL A 309 -8.10 8.97 -24.57
CA VAL A 309 -8.29 9.10 -26.02
C VAL A 309 -7.31 10.14 -26.58
N ALA A 310 -7.16 11.30 -25.94
CA ALA A 310 -6.19 12.30 -26.35
C ALA A 310 -4.74 11.78 -26.29
N LYS A 311 -4.42 10.95 -25.29
CA LYS A 311 -3.08 10.39 -25.08
C LYS A 311 -2.74 9.21 -26.00
N HIS A 312 -3.72 8.31 -26.26
CA HIS A 312 -3.52 7.00 -26.90
C HIS A 312 -4.44 6.73 -28.07
N GLY A 313 -5.31 7.68 -28.47
CA GLY A 313 -6.35 7.48 -29.48
C GLY A 313 -5.85 6.89 -30.78
N ASP A 314 -4.71 7.35 -31.26
CA ASP A 314 -4.09 6.84 -32.49
C ASP A 314 -3.71 5.36 -32.39
N LEU A 315 -3.17 4.92 -31.25
CA LEU A 315 -2.79 3.53 -31.02
C LEU A 315 -4.01 2.59 -30.97
N VAL A 316 -5.12 3.09 -30.43
CA VAL A 316 -6.37 2.31 -30.32
C VAL A 316 -7.12 2.27 -31.66
N THR A 317 -7.15 3.40 -32.39
CA THR A 317 -7.82 3.50 -33.70
C THR A 317 -7.06 2.80 -34.80
N HIS A 318 -5.72 2.82 -34.79
CA HIS A 318 -4.92 2.07 -35.74
C HIS A 318 -5.02 0.55 -35.54
N ALA A 319 -5.12 0.07 -34.30
CA ALA A 319 -5.43 -1.33 -34.01
C ALA A 319 -6.87 -1.74 -34.46
N ALA A 320 -7.82 -0.79 -34.43
CA ALA A 320 -9.17 -0.99 -34.94
C ALA A 320 -9.30 -0.79 -36.48
N ARG A 321 -8.33 -0.10 -37.09
CA ARG A 321 -8.22 0.13 -38.53
C ARG A 321 -7.29 -0.86 -39.24
N ALA A 322 -6.95 -1.98 -38.62
CA ALA A 322 -6.47 -3.13 -39.38
C ALA A 322 -7.55 -3.47 -40.40
N PRO A 323 -7.21 -3.53 -41.72
CA PRO A 323 -8.19 -3.46 -42.79
C PRO A 323 -9.21 -4.57 -42.69
N GLY A 324 -10.41 -4.19 -42.98
CA GLY A 324 -11.67 -4.89 -42.91
C GLY A 324 -11.69 -6.34 -43.30
N SER A 325 -12.77 -6.90 -42.86
CA SER A 325 -13.43 -8.14 -43.32
C SER A 325 -12.51 -9.33 -43.56
N GLY A 326 -12.31 -10.10 -42.53
CA GLY A 326 -12.34 -11.53 -42.52
C GLY A 326 -11.97 -12.31 -43.77
N THR A 327 -10.70 -12.38 -44.11
CA THR A 327 -10.19 -13.60 -44.67
C THR A 327 -9.47 -14.37 -43.56
N LEU A 328 -9.58 -15.70 -43.53
CA LEU A 328 -8.89 -16.61 -42.62
C LEU A 328 -7.37 -16.32 -42.49
N ALA A 329 -6.80 -15.58 -43.43
CA ALA A 329 -5.40 -15.15 -43.48
C ALA A 329 -5.05 -14.08 -42.40
N SER A 330 -5.98 -13.19 -42.00
CA SER A 330 -5.71 -12.16 -40.98
C SER A 330 -5.90 -12.64 -39.53
N ALA A 331 -6.57 -13.78 -39.38
CA ALA A 331 -6.80 -14.41 -38.06
C ALA A 331 -5.64 -15.32 -37.61
N SER A 332 -4.62 -15.51 -38.46
CA SER A 332 -3.46 -16.36 -38.17
C SER A 332 -2.15 -15.62 -38.38
N VAL A 333 -1.07 -16.15 -37.82
CA VAL A 333 0.30 -15.64 -37.92
C VAL A 333 1.23 -16.80 -38.26
N ASP A 334 2.19 -16.56 -39.15
CA ASP A 334 3.24 -17.52 -39.48
C ASP A 334 4.42 -17.31 -38.51
N LEU A 335 4.68 -18.29 -37.64
CA LEU A 335 5.78 -18.24 -36.69
C LEU A 335 6.85 -19.28 -37.00
N VAL A 336 8.12 -18.91 -36.82
CA VAL A 336 9.25 -19.83 -36.88
C VAL A 336 9.52 -20.37 -35.49
N LEU A 337 8.99 -21.56 -35.19
CA LEU A 337 9.22 -22.27 -33.94
C LEU A 337 10.64 -22.80 -33.92
N CYS A 338 11.42 -22.52 -32.86
CA CYS A 338 12.82 -22.92 -32.72
C CYS A 338 13.05 -23.56 -31.35
N LEU A 339 13.47 -24.83 -31.36
CA LEU A 339 13.94 -25.49 -30.14
C LEU A 339 15.43 -25.22 -29.98
N GLU A 340 15.80 -24.38 -28.99
CA GLU A 340 17.18 -23.90 -28.82
C GLU A 340 18.19 -25.00 -28.50
N SER A 341 17.78 -26.02 -27.74
CA SER A 341 18.66 -27.14 -27.34
C SER A 341 19.16 -27.98 -28.53
N THR A 342 18.37 -28.05 -29.63
CA THR A 342 18.74 -28.85 -30.79
C THR A 342 18.96 -28.01 -32.05
N GLY A 343 18.58 -26.72 -32.04
CA GLY A 343 18.61 -25.85 -33.22
C GLY A 343 17.54 -26.17 -34.24
N GLN A 344 16.61 -27.10 -33.96
CA GLN A 344 15.54 -27.47 -34.90
C GLN A 344 14.58 -26.29 -35.06
N THR A 345 14.23 -25.97 -36.30
CA THR A 345 13.28 -24.91 -36.65
C THR A 345 12.15 -25.44 -37.51
N MET A 346 10.94 -24.90 -37.31
CA MET A 346 9.79 -25.23 -38.10
C MET A 346 8.83 -24.05 -38.23
N THR A 347 8.46 -23.64 -39.43
CA THR A 347 7.47 -22.60 -39.63
C THR A 347 6.07 -23.19 -39.56
N LYS A 348 5.21 -22.56 -38.76
CA LYS A 348 3.80 -22.95 -38.59
C LYS A 348 2.89 -21.73 -38.63
N LYS A 349 1.78 -21.90 -39.32
CA LYS A 349 0.67 -20.95 -39.32
C LYS A 349 -0.24 -21.25 -38.14
N LEU A 350 -0.35 -20.30 -37.20
CA LEU A 350 -1.07 -20.45 -35.93
C LEU A 350 -2.21 -19.40 -35.84
N PRO A 351 -3.40 -19.78 -35.39
CA PRO A 351 -4.44 -18.83 -35.09
C PRO A 351 -4.00 -17.87 -33.99
N LYS A 352 -4.19 -16.57 -34.17
CA LYS A 352 -3.88 -15.54 -33.17
C LYS A 352 -4.69 -15.68 -31.87
N THR A 353 -5.81 -16.41 -31.94
CA THR A 353 -6.66 -16.74 -30.77
C THR A 353 -6.16 -17.93 -29.95
N THR A 354 -5.06 -18.57 -30.36
CA THR A 354 -4.51 -19.73 -29.65
C THR A 354 -3.99 -19.29 -28.27
N ALA A 355 -4.51 -19.87 -27.19
CA ALA A 355 -4.00 -19.66 -25.85
C ALA A 355 -2.56 -20.19 -25.71
N ILE A 356 -1.72 -19.51 -24.94
CA ILE A 356 -0.30 -19.87 -24.77
C ILE A 356 -0.15 -21.29 -24.22
N ALA A 357 -0.99 -21.74 -23.29
CA ALA A 357 -1.00 -23.12 -22.83
C ALA A 357 -1.16 -24.14 -23.97
N LYS A 358 -2.07 -23.87 -24.92
CA LYS A 358 -2.26 -24.73 -26.11
C LYS A 358 -1.06 -24.66 -27.03
N LEU A 359 -0.43 -23.50 -27.16
CA LEU A 359 0.79 -23.30 -27.94
C LEU A 359 1.96 -24.10 -27.36
N LYS A 360 2.17 -24.07 -26.04
CA LYS A 360 3.17 -24.89 -25.33
C LYS A 360 2.94 -26.38 -25.56
N LEU A 361 1.71 -26.86 -25.41
CA LEU A 361 1.33 -28.25 -25.68
C LEU A 361 1.56 -28.64 -27.15
N PHE A 362 1.28 -27.74 -28.09
CA PHE A 362 1.54 -27.97 -29.49
C PHE A 362 3.03 -28.11 -29.80
N CYS A 363 3.85 -27.19 -29.27
CA CYS A 363 5.31 -27.23 -29.38
C CYS A 363 5.90 -28.51 -28.74
N ALA A 364 5.41 -28.92 -27.57
CA ALA A 364 5.84 -30.13 -26.88
C ALA A 364 5.57 -31.39 -27.70
N LYS A 365 4.39 -31.49 -28.33
CA LYS A 365 4.07 -32.61 -29.26
C LYS A 365 4.94 -32.58 -30.51
N LEU A 366 5.24 -31.40 -31.03
CA LEU A 366 5.97 -31.22 -32.28
C LEU A 366 7.45 -31.60 -32.13
N PHE A 367 8.08 -31.16 -31.03
CA PHE A 367 9.51 -31.35 -30.77
C PHE A 367 9.80 -32.47 -29.76
N LYS A 368 8.75 -33.16 -29.23
CA LYS A 368 8.83 -34.30 -28.31
C LYS A 368 9.55 -34.01 -27.00
N PHE A 369 9.14 -32.98 -26.30
CA PHE A 369 9.62 -32.64 -24.96
C PHE A 369 8.46 -32.57 -23.94
N ASP A 370 8.80 -32.52 -22.64
CA ASP A 370 7.81 -32.36 -21.59
C ASP A 370 7.43 -30.86 -21.42
N VAL A 371 6.14 -30.55 -21.43
CA VAL A 371 5.60 -29.18 -21.33
C VAL A 371 6.04 -28.50 -20.04
N SER A 372 6.19 -29.24 -18.94
CA SER A 372 6.58 -28.71 -17.62
C SER A 372 8.00 -28.14 -17.57
N GLN A 373 8.85 -28.50 -18.56
CA GLN A 373 10.25 -28.12 -18.64
C GLN A 373 10.50 -27.06 -19.72
N ALA A 374 9.47 -26.45 -20.27
CA ALA A 374 9.64 -25.53 -21.39
C ALA A 374 9.12 -24.13 -21.12
N GLU A 375 9.99 -23.16 -21.34
CA GLU A 375 9.64 -21.76 -21.46
C GLU A 375 9.63 -21.33 -22.92
N ILE A 376 8.67 -20.51 -23.34
CA ILE A 376 8.57 -19.99 -24.70
C ILE A 376 8.66 -18.47 -24.75
N PHE A 377 9.46 -18.00 -25.69
CA PHE A 377 9.74 -16.57 -25.87
C PHE A 377 9.49 -16.14 -27.31
N LEU A 378 8.89 -14.98 -27.50
CA LEU A 378 8.85 -14.32 -28.78
C LEU A 378 10.11 -13.48 -28.96
N VAL A 379 10.86 -13.69 -30.02
CA VAL A 379 12.12 -12.98 -30.29
C VAL A 379 11.82 -11.78 -31.17
N ALA A 380 12.10 -10.59 -30.70
CA ALA A 380 11.93 -9.35 -31.47
C ALA A 380 13.08 -9.17 -32.51
N PRO A 381 12.94 -8.27 -33.51
CA PRO A 381 13.97 -8.04 -34.53
C PRO A 381 15.33 -7.57 -33.96
N ASP A 382 15.33 -6.95 -32.79
CA ASP A 382 16.51 -6.50 -32.04
C ASP A 382 17.13 -7.61 -31.18
N ALA A 383 16.70 -8.85 -31.35
CA ALA A 383 17.06 -10.04 -30.57
C ALA A 383 16.62 -10.01 -29.08
N SER A 384 15.84 -9.02 -28.64
CA SER A 384 15.21 -9.06 -27.33
C SER A 384 14.14 -10.17 -27.26
N ARG A 385 13.93 -10.73 -26.04
CA ARG A 385 13.00 -11.85 -25.82
C ARG A 385 11.84 -11.39 -24.96
N VAL A 386 10.63 -11.70 -25.39
CA VAL A 386 9.39 -11.45 -24.65
C VAL A 386 8.85 -12.80 -24.19
N SER A 387 8.79 -13.04 -22.89
CA SER A 387 8.19 -14.25 -22.32
C SER A 387 6.70 -14.29 -22.65
N LEU A 388 6.24 -15.45 -23.11
CA LEU A 388 4.82 -15.68 -23.42
C LEU A 388 4.11 -16.21 -22.15
N GLU A 389 3.89 -15.32 -21.20
CA GLU A 389 3.14 -15.58 -19.97
C GLU A 389 2.11 -14.46 -19.72
N PRO A 390 0.97 -14.75 -19.08
CA PRO A 390 0.54 -16.05 -18.53
C PRO A 390 -0.09 -16.98 -19.58
N ASP A 391 -0.12 -18.28 -19.25
CA ASP A 391 -0.55 -19.39 -20.13
C ASP A 391 -1.98 -19.31 -20.69
N PHE A 392 -2.87 -18.59 -20.02
CA PHE A 392 -4.27 -18.41 -20.46
C PHE A 392 -4.46 -17.30 -21.52
N GLU A 393 -3.47 -16.44 -21.72
CA GLU A 393 -3.54 -15.37 -22.71
C GLU A 393 -3.51 -15.91 -24.14
N PRO A 394 -4.25 -15.29 -25.09
CA PRO A 394 -4.14 -15.64 -26.49
C PRO A 394 -2.84 -15.08 -27.10
N LEU A 395 -2.31 -15.77 -28.11
CA LEU A 395 -1.12 -15.35 -28.85
C LEU A 395 -1.21 -13.91 -29.38
N ALA A 396 -2.42 -13.44 -29.72
CA ALA A 396 -2.68 -12.07 -30.15
C ALA A 396 -2.28 -11.01 -29.11
N ALA A 397 -2.28 -11.33 -27.81
CA ALA A 397 -1.92 -10.40 -26.73
C ALA A 397 -0.45 -9.94 -26.84
N PHE A 398 0.39 -10.76 -27.46
CA PHE A 398 1.82 -10.49 -27.63
C PHE A 398 2.15 -9.85 -29.00
N ALA A 399 1.13 -9.50 -29.79
CA ALA A 399 1.24 -8.83 -31.08
C ALA A 399 2.28 -9.47 -32.05
N PRO A 400 2.26 -10.81 -32.29
CA PRO A 400 3.23 -11.46 -33.14
C PRO A 400 3.09 -11.02 -34.60
N ILE A 401 4.25 -10.91 -35.28
CA ILE A 401 4.33 -10.59 -36.70
C ILE A 401 4.70 -11.82 -37.51
N ASP A 402 4.29 -11.86 -38.80
CA ASP A 402 4.59 -12.97 -39.70
C ASP A 402 6.11 -13.15 -39.89
N GLY A 403 6.56 -14.40 -39.81
CA GLY A 403 7.98 -14.74 -39.87
C GLY A 403 8.75 -14.57 -38.55
N GLN A 404 8.12 -14.11 -37.48
CA GLN A 404 8.78 -13.92 -36.22
C GLN A 404 9.19 -15.26 -35.56
N ARG A 405 10.38 -15.25 -34.93
CA ARG A 405 10.91 -16.44 -34.27
C ARG A 405 10.30 -16.60 -32.87
N LEU A 406 9.85 -17.82 -32.59
CA LEU A 406 9.41 -18.25 -31.26
C LEU A 406 10.47 -19.22 -30.73
N ALA A 407 11.22 -18.82 -29.72
CA ALA A 407 12.25 -19.62 -29.08
C ALA A 407 11.64 -20.49 -27.98
N ILE A 408 12.01 -21.77 -27.98
CA ILE A 408 11.61 -22.77 -26.98
C ILE A 408 12.88 -23.14 -26.21
N VAL A 409 12.90 -22.83 -24.92
CA VAL A 409 14.01 -23.12 -24.01
C VAL A 409 13.56 -24.24 -23.08
N LEU A 410 14.35 -25.30 -22.97
CA LEU A 410 14.11 -26.38 -22.02
C LEU A 410 14.94 -26.08 -20.75
N THR A 411 14.27 -26.02 -19.61
CA THR A 411 14.84 -25.79 -18.27
C THR A 411 15.04 -27.10 -17.52
#